data_0bfbf3f53d98a277c2a1dddaefa4a2c6
#
_entry.id   0bfbf3f53d98a277c2a1dddaefa4a2c6
#
_cell.length_a   1.000
_cell.length_b   1.000
_cell.length_c   1.000
_cell.angle_alpha   90.00
_cell.angle_beta   90.00
_cell.angle_gamma   90.00
#
_symmetry.space_group_name_H-M   'P 1'
#
loop_
_entity.id
_entity.type
_entity.pdbx_description
1 polymer ?
#
loop_
_entity_poly.entity_id
_entity_poly.type
_entity_poly.pdbx_seq_one_letter_code
_entity_poly.pdbx_strand_id
1 'polypeptide(L)'
;MEKLQHLNIGGEDWFSFPDMYRRLVADCPMDGKIVEVGSWKGKSTAFLLVEAWNKSPRIEIYAVDTWLGSKEHAGEECIKNGTLYEEFLANVKPVSRQLVPLRMTSLKGANFFPDQCLDSVFIDAAHDYENVKADIAAWLPKVKKGGVIAGHDYMCGWPGVDRAVAEAFNSVDFKQNCWVKVLT
;
A
#
# COMPACT_ATOMS: atom_id res chain seq x y z
N MET A 1 -9.90 23.32 -8.50
CA MET A 1 -10.11 21.86 -8.72
C MET A 1 -11.15 21.40 -7.70
N GLU A 2 -12.14 20.65 -8.14
CA GLU A 2 -13.15 20.07 -7.25
C GLU A 2 -12.53 19.01 -6.36
N LYS A 3 -12.79 19.11 -5.05
CA LYS A 3 -12.33 18.12 -4.07
C LYS A 3 -13.18 16.86 -4.13
N LEU A 4 -12.53 15.71 -4.05
CA LEU A 4 -13.20 14.42 -3.91
C LEU A 4 -13.60 14.17 -2.46
N GLN A 5 -14.70 13.43 -2.28
CA GLN A 5 -15.14 12.93 -0.98
C GLN A 5 -14.72 11.47 -0.83
N HIS A 6 -14.43 11.07 0.42
CA HIS A 6 -14.14 9.67 0.71
C HIS A 6 -15.35 8.78 0.41
N LEU A 7 -15.07 7.61 -0.16
CA LEU A 7 -16.09 6.63 -0.52
C LEU A 7 -16.43 5.77 0.70
N ASN A 8 -17.71 5.44 0.84
CA ASN A 8 -18.13 4.40 1.78
C ASN A 8 -18.11 3.05 1.07
N ILE A 9 -16.97 2.38 1.11
CA ILE A 9 -16.80 1.03 0.56
C ILE A 9 -17.12 0.04 1.68
N GLY A 10 -18.17 -0.74 1.48
CA GLY A 10 -18.59 -1.80 2.40
C GLY A 10 -17.58 -2.94 2.47
N GLY A 11 -17.88 -3.92 3.30
CA GLY A 11 -17.03 -5.10 3.53
C GLY A 11 -16.26 -5.02 4.83
N GLU A 12 -15.30 -5.92 5.03
CA GLU A 12 -14.50 -5.99 6.23
C GLU A 12 -13.64 -4.75 6.44
N ASP A 13 -13.55 -4.31 7.68
CA ASP A 13 -12.89 -3.04 8.02
C ASP A 13 -11.47 -3.26 8.52
N TRP A 14 -10.61 -3.77 7.64
CA TRP A 14 -9.18 -3.93 7.93
C TRP A 14 -8.39 -2.62 7.76
N PHE A 15 -8.99 -1.62 7.09
CA PHE A 15 -8.35 -0.32 6.93
C PHE A 15 -8.46 0.53 8.20
N SER A 16 -7.51 0.38 9.11
CA SER A 16 -7.46 1.03 10.43
C SER A 16 -6.49 2.21 10.51
N PHE A 17 -5.80 2.57 9.41
CA PHE A 17 -4.65 3.49 9.39
C PHE A 17 -4.81 4.72 8.47
N PRO A 18 -5.95 5.43 8.47
CA PRO A 18 -6.16 6.59 7.59
C PRO A 18 -5.14 7.71 7.80
N ASP A 19 -4.69 7.93 9.05
CA ASP A 19 -3.70 8.96 9.35
C ASP A 19 -2.33 8.67 8.74
N MET A 20 -1.99 7.39 8.57
CA MET A 20 -0.76 7.00 7.88
C MET A 20 -0.81 7.45 6.41
N TYR A 21 -1.91 7.21 5.71
CA TYR A 21 -2.05 7.63 4.32
C TYR A 21 -2.10 9.15 4.18
N ARG A 22 -2.73 9.86 5.10
CA ARG A 22 -2.65 11.34 5.16
C ARG A 22 -1.21 11.82 5.30
N ARG A 23 -0.40 11.17 6.17
CA ARG A 23 1.02 11.49 6.34
C ARG A 23 1.79 11.24 5.04
N LEU A 24 1.67 10.04 4.43
CA LEU A 24 2.35 9.72 3.16
C LEU A 24 2.03 10.74 2.07
N VAL A 25 0.76 11.12 1.94
CA VAL A 25 0.34 12.14 0.98
C VAL A 25 0.87 13.52 1.36
N ALA A 26 0.82 13.91 2.65
CA ALA A 26 1.32 15.21 3.10
C ALA A 26 2.83 15.38 2.80
N ASP A 27 3.62 14.34 3.00
CA ASP A 27 5.08 14.33 2.79
C ASP A 27 5.45 14.18 1.30
N CYS A 28 4.55 13.64 0.46
CA CYS A 28 4.78 13.41 -0.97
C CYS A 28 4.84 14.75 -1.76
N PRO A 29 5.79 14.93 -2.70
CA PRO A 29 5.78 16.06 -3.63
C PRO A 29 4.49 16.16 -4.45
N MET A 30 4.24 17.34 -5.04
CA MET A 30 3.01 17.61 -5.81
C MET A 30 2.88 16.78 -7.09
N ASP A 31 3.95 16.19 -7.56
CA ASP A 31 4.08 15.30 -8.72
C ASP A 31 4.77 13.98 -8.35
N GLY A 32 4.63 13.59 -7.09
CA GLY A 32 5.27 12.41 -6.54
C GLY A 32 4.57 11.11 -6.88
N LYS A 33 5.19 10.00 -6.43
CA LYS A 33 4.73 8.63 -6.67
C LYS A 33 4.62 7.87 -5.36
N ILE A 34 3.44 7.33 -5.12
CA ILE A 34 3.17 6.48 -3.95
C ILE A 34 2.75 5.09 -4.44
N VAL A 35 3.34 4.05 -3.86
CA VAL A 35 2.98 2.65 -4.12
C VAL A 35 2.31 2.07 -2.89
N GLU A 36 1.17 1.42 -3.10
CA GLU A 36 0.52 0.52 -2.17
C GLU A 36 0.76 -0.91 -2.62
N VAL A 37 1.30 -1.76 -1.75
CA VAL A 37 1.55 -3.19 -1.98
C VAL A 37 0.57 -3.99 -1.12
N GLY A 38 -0.37 -4.68 -1.78
CA GLY A 38 -1.54 -5.27 -1.12
C GLY A 38 -2.70 -4.29 -1.08
N SER A 39 -3.63 -4.42 -2.03
CA SER A 39 -4.74 -3.47 -2.19
C SER A 39 -6.10 -4.12 -1.97
N TRP A 40 -6.17 -5.46 -1.97
CA TRP A 40 -7.40 -6.22 -1.73
C TRP A 40 -8.60 -5.69 -2.54
N LYS A 41 -9.73 -5.39 -1.87
CA LYS A 41 -10.94 -4.81 -2.48
C LYS A 41 -10.87 -3.28 -2.70
N GLY A 42 -9.73 -2.63 -2.38
CA GLY A 42 -9.47 -1.23 -2.71
C GLY A 42 -10.01 -0.18 -1.75
N LYS A 43 -10.39 -0.54 -0.51
CA LYS A 43 -10.89 0.43 0.48
C LYS A 43 -9.78 1.41 0.88
N SER A 44 -8.60 0.92 1.22
CA SER A 44 -7.40 1.71 1.52
C SER A 44 -6.94 2.51 0.32
N THR A 45 -6.87 1.87 -0.86
CA THR A 45 -6.52 2.51 -2.14
C THR A 45 -7.43 3.68 -2.47
N ALA A 46 -8.75 3.50 -2.33
CA ALA A 46 -9.71 4.59 -2.60
C ALA A 46 -9.51 5.78 -1.66
N PHE A 47 -9.22 5.52 -0.38
CA PHE A 47 -8.89 6.58 0.57
C PHE A 47 -7.63 7.32 0.16
N LEU A 48 -6.55 6.60 -0.17
CA LEU A 48 -5.28 7.17 -0.63
C LEU A 48 -5.46 8.04 -1.88
N LEU A 49 -6.26 7.57 -2.85
CA LEU A 49 -6.58 8.30 -4.08
C LEU A 49 -7.29 9.62 -3.81
N VAL A 50 -8.25 9.65 -2.89
CA VAL A 50 -8.96 10.88 -2.49
C VAL A 50 -8.01 11.89 -1.85
N GLU A 51 -7.19 11.44 -0.88
CA GLU A 51 -6.21 12.32 -0.24
C GLU A 51 -5.19 12.86 -1.25
N ALA A 52 -4.65 12.00 -2.12
CA ALA A 52 -3.68 12.38 -3.15
C ALA A 52 -4.27 13.38 -4.15
N TRP A 53 -5.48 13.13 -4.68
CA TRP A 53 -6.18 14.05 -5.57
C TRP A 53 -6.43 15.41 -4.93
N ASN A 54 -6.89 15.41 -3.68
CA ASN A 54 -7.19 16.64 -2.95
C ASN A 54 -5.95 17.48 -2.64
N LYS A 55 -4.76 16.87 -2.62
CA LYS A 55 -3.47 17.57 -2.57
C LYS A 55 -3.02 18.00 -3.96
N SER A 56 -2.91 17.07 -4.90
CA SER A 56 -2.48 17.33 -6.27
C SER A 56 -2.92 16.23 -7.23
N PRO A 57 -3.53 16.59 -8.37
CA PRO A 57 -3.91 15.61 -9.41
C PRO A 57 -2.70 15.03 -10.16
N ARG A 58 -1.49 15.47 -9.87
CA ARG A 58 -0.27 14.97 -10.49
C ARG A 58 0.44 13.90 -9.67
N ILE A 59 -0.02 13.64 -8.43
CA ILE A 59 0.49 12.52 -7.64
C ILE A 59 0.00 11.22 -8.29
N GLU A 60 0.91 10.33 -8.62
CA GLU A 60 0.59 9.01 -9.16
C GLU A 60 0.49 7.98 -8.03
N ILE A 61 -0.58 7.21 -8.02
CA ILE A 61 -0.79 6.11 -7.07
C ILE A 61 -0.72 4.80 -7.83
N TYR A 62 0.18 3.93 -7.40
CA TYR A 62 0.34 2.57 -7.93
C TYR A 62 -0.20 1.57 -6.90
N ALA A 63 -1.15 0.74 -7.31
CA ALA A 63 -1.68 -0.36 -6.52
C ALA A 63 -1.11 -1.68 -7.06
N VAL A 64 -0.30 -2.35 -6.25
CA VAL A 64 0.37 -3.60 -6.63
C VAL A 64 -0.26 -4.75 -5.85
N ASP A 65 -0.93 -5.64 -6.56
CA ASP A 65 -1.55 -6.84 -5.97
C ASP A 65 -1.64 -7.93 -7.05
N THR A 66 -1.68 -9.17 -6.65
CA THR A 66 -2.01 -10.28 -7.56
C THR A 66 -3.51 -10.37 -7.82
N TRP A 67 -4.31 -9.89 -6.86
CA TRP A 67 -5.76 -10.11 -6.73
C TRP A 67 -6.16 -11.59 -6.79
N LEU A 68 -5.27 -12.45 -6.27
CA LEU A 68 -5.53 -13.87 -6.11
C LEU A 68 -5.84 -14.24 -4.65
N GLY A 69 -5.66 -13.28 -3.74
CA GLY A 69 -5.75 -13.48 -2.30
C GLY A 69 -4.55 -14.23 -1.71
N SER A 70 -4.56 -14.37 -0.39
CA SER A 70 -3.63 -15.21 0.37
C SER A 70 -4.34 -16.46 0.90
N LYS A 71 -3.60 -17.35 1.56
CA LYS A 71 -4.17 -18.55 2.21
C LYS A 71 -5.27 -18.21 3.22
N GLU A 72 -5.12 -17.09 3.91
CA GLU A 72 -6.06 -16.57 4.91
C GLU A 72 -7.42 -16.24 4.28
N HIS A 73 -7.42 -15.80 3.02
CA HIS A 73 -8.59 -15.37 2.27
C HIS A 73 -9.25 -16.48 1.44
N ALA A 74 -8.78 -17.74 1.53
CA ALA A 74 -9.29 -18.84 0.71
C ALA A 74 -10.80 -19.12 0.93
N GLY A 75 -11.37 -18.67 2.05
CA GLY A 75 -12.80 -18.73 2.38
C GLY A 75 -13.66 -17.70 1.68
N GLU A 76 -13.07 -16.59 1.19
CA GLU A 76 -13.78 -15.47 0.61
C GLU A 76 -14.40 -15.83 -0.74
N GLU A 77 -15.64 -15.34 -0.97
CA GLU A 77 -16.40 -15.64 -2.19
C GLU A 77 -15.72 -15.06 -3.44
N CYS A 78 -15.17 -13.85 -3.34
CA CYS A 78 -14.44 -13.20 -4.43
C CYS A 78 -13.17 -13.98 -4.85
N ILE A 79 -12.53 -14.69 -3.92
CA ILE A 79 -11.39 -15.58 -4.23
C ILE A 79 -11.86 -16.84 -4.93
N LYS A 80 -12.91 -17.52 -4.39
CA LYS A 80 -13.48 -18.73 -4.98
C LYS A 80 -13.98 -18.50 -6.40
N ASN A 81 -14.57 -17.33 -6.66
CA ASN A 81 -15.13 -16.95 -7.95
C ASN A 81 -14.13 -16.25 -8.87
N GLY A 82 -12.94 -15.88 -8.39
CA GLY A 82 -11.92 -15.15 -9.14
C GLY A 82 -12.31 -13.71 -9.48
N THR A 83 -13.20 -13.07 -8.69
CA THR A 83 -13.76 -11.74 -8.97
C THR A 83 -13.09 -10.60 -8.19
N LEU A 84 -12.06 -10.88 -7.39
CA LEU A 84 -11.44 -9.88 -6.53
C LEU A 84 -10.92 -8.65 -7.28
N TYR A 85 -10.31 -8.85 -8.45
CA TYR A 85 -9.79 -7.74 -9.25
C TYR A 85 -10.91 -6.85 -9.81
N GLU A 86 -11.99 -7.45 -10.28
CA GLU A 86 -13.17 -6.75 -10.78
C GLU A 86 -13.86 -5.96 -9.66
N GLU A 87 -13.93 -6.54 -8.43
CA GLU A 87 -14.45 -5.85 -7.25
C GLU A 87 -13.56 -4.66 -6.87
N PHE A 88 -12.23 -4.84 -6.86
CA PHE A 88 -11.27 -3.74 -6.66
C PHE A 88 -11.52 -2.61 -7.65
N LEU A 89 -11.55 -2.90 -8.96
CA LEU A 89 -11.76 -1.90 -10.00
C LEU A 89 -13.10 -1.16 -9.85
N ALA A 90 -14.17 -1.90 -9.52
CA ALA A 90 -15.48 -1.30 -9.29
C ALA A 90 -15.48 -0.33 -8.10
N ASN A 91 -14.84 -0.72 -7.00
CA ASN A 91 -14.77 0.07 -5.77
C ASN A 91 -13.97 1.37 -5.96
N VAL A 92 -12.83 1.32 -6.67
CA VAL A 92 -11.98 2.51 -6.85
C VAL A 92 -12.40 3.39 -8.02
N LYS A 93 -13.25 2.89 -8.93
CA LYS A 93 -13.66 3.58 -10.16
C LYS A 93 -14.05 5.05 -9.98
N PRO A 94 -14.84 5.45 -8.96
CA PRO A 94 -15.24 6.85 -8.81
C PRO A 94 -14.08 7.82 -8.57
N VAL A 95 -12.93 7.33 -8.07
CA VAL A 95 -11.78 8.14 -7.65
C VAL A 95 -10.48 7.76 -8.36
N SER A 96 -10.51 6.90 -9.38
CA SER A 96 -9.36 6.23 -10.01
C SER A 96 -8.54 7.08 -10.99
N ARG A 97 -8.75 8.40 -11.05
CA ARG A 97 -8.16 9.29 -12.09
C ARG A 97 -6.62 9.25 -12.15
N GLN A 98 -5.96 8.95 -11.04
CA GLN A 98 -4.50 8.93 -10.91
C GLN A 98 -3.97 7.55 -10.45
N LEU A 99 -4.80 6.51 -10.60
CA LEU A 99 -4.49 5.14 -10.23
C LEU A 99 -3.85 4.39 -11.39
N VAL A 100 -2.77 3.69 -11.10
CA VAL A 100 -2.14 2.70 -11.98
C VAL A 100 -2.18 1.34 -11.27
N PRO A 101 -3.13 0.45 -11.57
CA PRO A 101 -3.15 -0.89 -11.00
C PRO A 101 -2.12 -1.78 -11.70
N LEU A 102 -1.30 -2.46 -10.91
CA LEU A 102 -0.28 -3.40 -11.38
C LEU A 102 -0.63 -4.81 -10.89
N ARG A 103 -1.34 -5.59 -11.71
CA ARG A 103 -1.77 -6.95 -11.39
C ARG A 103 -0.60 -7.92 -11.48
N MET A 104 0.21 -7.97 -10.44
CA MET A 104 1.41 -8.80 -10.38
C MET A 104 1.85 -9.04 -8.92
N THR A 105 2.81 -9.94 -8.73
CA THR A 105 3.40 -10.14 -7.39
C THR A 105 4.17 -8.91 -6.95
N SER A 106 4.29 -8.71 -5.64
CA SER A 106 5.04 -7.61 -5.04
C SER A 106 6.46 -7.47 -5.62
N LEU A 107 7.21 -8.56 -5.71
CA LEU A 107 8.58 -8.54 -6.26
C LEU A 107 8.64 -8.14 -7.74
N LYS A 108 7.67 -8.58 -8.55
CA LYS A 108 7.57 -8.11 -9.95
C LYS A 108 7.20 -6.63 -10.01
N GLY A 109 6.32 -6.18 -9.12
CA GLY A 109 5.97 -4.77 -8.96
C GLY A 109 7.18 -3.92 -8.64
N ALA A 110 8.01 -4.32 -7.67
CA ALA A 110 9.25 -3.61 -7.35
C ALA A 110 10.20 -3.51 -8.56
N ASN A 111 10.30 -4.56 -9.37
CA ASN A 111 11.14 -4.56 -10.58
C ASN A 111 10.61 -3.66 -11.72
N PHE A 112 9.35 -3.23 -11.64
CA PHE A 112 8.78 -2.25 -12.59
C PHE A 112 9.38 -0.85 -12.41
N PHE A 113 9.90 -0.54 -11.24
CA PHE A 113 10.43 0.77 -10.88
C PHE A 113 11.95 0.80 -10.90
N PRO A 114 12.57 1.85 -11.46
CA PRO A 114 13.98 2.16 -11.23
C PRO A 114 14.25 2.38 -9.73
N ASP A 115 15.50 2.26 -9.32
CA ASP A 115 15.89 2.62 -7.96
C ASP A 115 15.72 4.12 -7.72
N GLN A 116 15.42 4.51 -6.49
CA GLN A 116 15.27 5.90 -6.03
C GLN A 116 14.28 6.73 -6.87
N CYS A 117 13.16 6.15 -7.30
CA CYS A 117 12.15 6.86 -8.10
C CYS A 117 10.82 7.08 -7.36
N LEU A 118 10.59 6.41 -6.24
CA LEU A 118 9.36 6.49 -5.46
C LEU A 118 9.51 7.43 -4.26
N ASP A 119 8.48 8.21 -3.99
CA ASP A 119 8.46 9.08 -2.81
C ASP A 119 7.98 8.33 -1.57
N SER A 120 7.04 7.38 -1.75
CA SER A 120 6.61 6.51 -0.66
C SER A 120 6.21 5.12 -1.16
N VAL A 121 6.45 4.10 -0.32
CA VAL A 121 5.95 2.73 -0.47
C VAL A 121 5.27 2.31 0.82
N PHE A 122 4.06 1.77 0.73
CA PHE A 122 3.32 1.17 1.83
C PHE A 122 3.10 -0.32 1.57
N ILE A 123 3.54 -1.19 2.49
CA ILE A 123 3.50 -2.65 2.37
C ILE A 123 2.43 -3.19 3.32
N ASP A 124 1.38 -3.79 2.75
CA ASP A 124 0.26 -4.40 3.47
C ASP A 124 -0.24 -5.65 2.69
N ALA A 125 0.66 -6.62 2.49
CA ALA A 125 0.40 -7.77 1.63
C ALA A 125 0.41 -9.10 2.40
N ALA A 126 1.55 -9.78 2.49
CA ALA A 126 1.69 -11.02 3.25
C ALA A 126 2.21 -10.74 4.66
N HIS A 127 1.87 -11.62 5.62
CA HIS A 127 2.22 -11.44 7.04
C HIS A 127 3.29 -12.43 7.51
N ASP A 128 3.67 -13.41 6.68
CA ASP A 128 4.76 -14.32 7.01
C ASP A 128 6.15 -13.67 6.81
N TYR A 129 7.10 -14.08 7.62
CA TYR A 129 8.43 -13.50 7.69
C TYR A 129 9.16 -13.45 6.34
N GLU A 130 9.12 -14.55 5.57
CA GLU A 130 9.90 -14.65 4.32
C GLU A 130 9.37 -13.67 3.25
N ASN A 131 8.04 -13.54 3.14
CA ASN A 131 7.43 -12.61 2.18
C ASN A 131 7.64 -11.16 2.62
N VAL A 132 7.40 -10.81 3.88
CA VAL A 132 7.62 -9.44 4.38
C VAL A 132 9.08 -9.02 4.22
N LYS A 133 10.03 -9.90 4.56
CA LYS A 133 11.46 -9.66 4.38
C LYS A 133 11.82 -9.43 2.91
N ALA A 134 11.30 -10.25 2.02
CA ALA A 134 11.52 -10.12 0.58
C ALA A 134 10.93 -8.83 0.03
N ASP A 135 9.72 -8.45 0.48
CA ASP A 135 9.07 -7.21 0.08
C ASP A 135 9.89 -5.99 0.53
N ILE A 136 10.27 -5.92 1.81
CA ILE A 136 11.12 -4.81 2.29
C ILE A 136 12.42 -4.72 1.48
N ALA A 137 13.09 -5.85 1.26
CA ALA A 137 14.36 -5.88 0.50
C ALA A 137 14.19 -5.42 -0.95
N ALA A 138 13.06 -5.76 -1.60
CA ALA A 138 12.78 -5.39 -2.98
C ALA A 138 12.37 -3.92 -3.13
N TRP A 139 11.55 -3.41 -2.20
CA TRP A 139 11.00 -2.05 -2.29
C TRP A 139 11.91 -0.96 -1.72
N LEU A 140 12.75 -1.30 -0.73
CA LEU A 140 13.65 -0.33 -0.09
C LEU A 140 14.54 0.43 -1.09
N PRO A 141 15.20 -0.21 -2.09
CA PRO A 141 16.01 0.48 -3.07
C PRO A 141 15.22 1.43 -3.98
N LYS A 142 13.90 1.21 -4.11
CA LYS A 142 13.03 1.99 -5.01
C LYS A 142 12.65 3.34 -4.44
N VAL A 143 12.71 3.48 -3.11
CA VAL A 143 12.38 4.72 -2.41
C VAL A 143 13.55 5.70 -2.48
N LYS A 144 13.23 6.96 -2.77
CA LYS A 144 14.21 8.07 -2.82
C LYS A 144 14.83 8.33 -1.44
N LYS A 145 15.98 8.95 -1.41
CA LYS A 145 16.48 9.60 -0.19
C LYS A 145 15.48 10.67 0.25
N GLY A 146 15.19 10.73 1.55
CA GLY A 146 14.13 11.56 2.11
C GLY A 146 12.72 11.01 1.94
N GLY A 147 12.55 9.96 1.15
CA GLY A 147 11.27 9.26 0.97
C GLY A 147 10.93 8.34 2.14
N VAL A 148 9.75 7.73 2.07
CA VAL A 148 9.19 6.92 3.16
C VAL A 148 8.93 5.50 2.68
N ILE A 149 9.42 4.50 3.44
CA ILE A 149 8.91 3.13 3.37
C ILE A 149 8.16 2.84 4.67
N ALA A 150 6.97 2.27 4.55
CA ALA A 150 6.09 1.99 5.67
C ALA A 150 5.30 0.69 5.42
N GLY A 151 4.62 0.19 6.42
CA GLY A 151 3.73 -0.96 6.27
C GLY A 151 2.84 -1.15 7.48
N HIS A 152 1.90 -2.07 7.36
CA HIS A 152 0.91 -2.39 8.39
C HIS A 152 1.30 -3.65 9.20
N ASP A 153 0.43 -4.05 10.10
CA ASP A 153 0.49 -5.28 10.91
C ASP A 153 1.70 -5.41 11.84
N TYR A 154 2.33 -4.31 12.17
CA TYR A 154 3.45 -4.27 13.10
C TYR A 154 2.97 -4.22 14.55
N MET A 155 3.52 -5.09 15.42
CA MET A 155 3.19 -5.17 16.86
C MET A 155 1.71 -5.44 17.16
N CYS A 156 1.02 -6.19 16.28
CA CYS A 156 -0.41 -6.50 16.43
C CYS A 156 -0.75 -7.99 16.28
N GLY A 157 0.22 -8.87 16.48
CA GLY A 157 -0.01 -10.31 16.47
C GLY A 157 0.54 -11.04 15.26
N TRP A 158 1.31 -10.35 14.41
CA TRP A 158 1.99 -10.94 13.26
C TRP A 158 3.52 -11.00 13.48
N PRO A 159 4.05 -12.03 14.19
CA PRO A 159 5.48 -12.09 14.53
C PRO A 159 6.40 -12.15 13.31
N GLY A 160 5.89 -12.56 12.13
CA GLY A 160 6.62 -12.52 10.87
C GLY A 160 6.93 -11.10 10.43
N VAL A 161 5.94 -10.19 10.54
CA VAL A 161 6.10 -8.75 10.26
C VAL A 161 7.09 -8.14 11.24
N ASP A 162 6.86 -8.35 12.55
CA ASP A 162 7.70 -7.78 13.62
C ASP A 162 9.17 -8.14 13.42
N ARG A 163 9.43 -9.41 13.14
CA ARG A 163 10.79 -9.90 12.91
C ARG A 163 11.43 -9.31 11.66
N ALA A 164 10.71 -9.30 10.54
CA ALA A 164 11.25 -8.80 9.28
C ALA A 164 11.59 -7.30 9.36
N VAL A 165 10.72 -6.50 9.99
CA VAL A 165 10.94 -5.06 10.21
C VAL A 165 12.14 -4.82 11.14
N ALA A 166 12.24 -5.57 12.25
CA ALA A 166 13.35 -5.43 13.19
C ALA A 166 14.71 -5.82 12.58
N GLU A 167 14.73 -6.81 11.68
CA GLU A 167 15.96 -7.19 10.96
C GLU A 167 16.34 -6.17 9.86
N ALA A 168 15.36 -5.54 9.23
CA ALA A 168 15.63 -4.59 8.15
C ALA A 168 16.07 -3.20 8.65
N PHE A 169 15.59 -2.79 9.83
CA PHE A 169 15.80 -1.44 10.33
C PHE A 169 16.25 -1.43 11.79
N ASN A 170 17.27 -0.62 12.11
CA ASN A 170 17.71 -0.40 13.49
C ASN A 170 16.62 0.23 14.37
N SER A 171 15.75 1.04 13.75
CA SER A 171 14.60 1.68 14.39
C SER A 171 13.58 2.12 13.35
N VAL A 172 12.31 2.06 13.71
CA VAL A 172 11.16 2.57 12.95
C VAL A 172 10.28 3.40 13.86
N ASP A 173 9.59 4.41 13.31
CA ASP A 173 8.46 5.01 14.00
C ASP A 173 7.27 4.03 13.96
N PHE A 174 6.40 4.09 14.97
CA PHE A 174 5.26 3.19 15.09
C PHE A 174 3.99 3.95 15.49
N LYS A 175 2.91 3.77 14.74
CA LYS A 175 1.59 4.31 15.06
C LYS A 175 0.49 3.50 14.37
N GLN A 176 -0.61 3.20 15.07
CA GLN A 176 -1.78 2.49 14.49
C GLN A 176 -1.42 1.18 13.79
N ASN A 177 -0.60 0.34 14.42
CA ASN A 177 -0.06 -0.91 13.87
C ASN A 177 0.73 -0.74 12.56
N CYS A 178 1.13 0.49 12.23
CA CYS A 178 2.01 0.78 11.09
C CYS A 178 3.42 1.07 11.56
N TRP A 179 4.40 0.50 10.87
CA TRP A 179 5.81 0.88 10.97
C TRP A 179 6.15 1.88 9.87
N VAL A 180 7.06 2.80 10.16
CA VAL A 180 7.47 3.85 9.23
C VAL A 180 8.97 4.08 9.31
N LYS A 181 9.63 4.16 8.17
CA LYS A 181 11.03 4.53 8.04
C LYS A 181 11.20 5.63 7.00
N VAL A 182 11.71 6.77 7.43
CA VAL A 182 12.21 7.81 6.52
C VAL A 182 13.64 7.45 6.13
N LEU A 183 13.95 7.46 4.84
CA LEU A 183 15.29 7.13 4.32
C LEU A 183 16.18 8.36 4.32
N THR A 184 17.39 8.23 4.85
CA THR A 184 18.41 9.30 4.92
C THR A 184 19.47 9.14 3.86
#